data_3b7c042cbd852832154300eaf6e8e982
#
_entry.id   3b7c042cbd852832154300eaf6e8e982
#
_cell.length_a   1.000
_cell.length_b   1.000
_cell.length_c   1.000
_cell.angle_alpha   90.00
_cell.angle_beta   90.00
_cell.angle_gamma   90.00
#
_symmetry.space_group_name_H-M   'P 1'
#
loop_
_entity.id
_entity.type
_entity.pdbx_description
1 polymer ?
#
loop_
_entity_poly.entity_id
_entity_poly.type
_entity_poly.pdbx_seq_one_letter_code
_entity_poly.pdbx_strand_id
1 'polypeptide(L)'
;MNIEKLLQLAVEKGIINEFQRNQILQLSDDDDKREVKPTSTSTIVKVLYYIGGFIMLIAMTYLMGYTVTNSSYLQILVLGVVYCLIFWGVGEIQLRKNEKVPAEILYFLLIPTITFVILDIEKMLGIFPHFSDFAYLDDPVGDCHLGLIILSIFTIITSSIIQKFRNFASPVIYTVSSAYTLYLICYERIFVPIANFITNNNDFGGKDICIFSIIFFVALLLIAFIKDKKTQADYPMWLYFFGATGFINSVFALFILLTDNYNLIQNLMLIFYLLYGIIGILIRRKVFLIICILGIIEFFMYYEFLYFNESPILLTSLIILTGLGVLYVGTLYNQNSDKISRYVESIFPEKIINLLPQNRK
;
A
#
# COMPACT_ATOMS: atom_id res chain seq x y z
N MET A 1 20.92 2.79 -31.02
CA MET A 1 21.54 2.32 -32.30
C MET A 1 20.41 1.83 -33.17
N ASN A 2 20.29 2.30 -34.42
CA ASN A 2 19.12 1.99 -35.27
C ASN A 2 19.17 0.51 -35.71
N ILE A 3 18.06 -0.22 -35.59
CA ILE A 3 17.94 -1.64 -35.93
C ILE A 3 18.40 -1.90 -37.40
N GLU A 4 18.07 -1.01 -38.33
CA GLU A 4 18.51 -1.10 -39.71
C GLU A 4 20.04 -1.15 -39.85
N LYS A 5 20.77 -0.31 -39.11
CA LYS A 5 22.25 -0.31 -39.10
C LYS A 5 22.83 -1.59 -38.56
N LEU A 6 22.20 -2.19 -37.54
CA LEU A 6 22.62 -3.48 -36.96
C LEU A 6 22.43 -4.62 -37.96
N LEU A 7 21.28 -4.65 -38.63
CA LEU A 7 20.97 -5.67 -39.62
C LEU A 7 21.87 -5.54 -40.86
N GLN A 8 22.22 -4.32 -41.27
CA GLN A 8 23.12 -4.08 -42.39
C GLN A 8 24.56 -4.57 -42.05
N LEU A 9 25.02 -4.33 -40.81
CA LEU A 9 26.31 -4.82 -40.31
C LEU A 9 26.33 -6.36 -40.21
N ALA A 10 25.18 -6.98 -39.90
CA ALA A 10 25.06 -8.44 -39.88
C ALA A 10 25.10 -9.07 -41.28
N VAL A 11 24.60 -8.37 -42.30
CA VAL A 11 24.74 -8.79 -43.72
C VAL A 11 26.20 -8.64 -44.17
N GLU A 12 26.85 -7.52 -43.88
CA GLU A 12 28.26 -7.28 -44.23
C GLU A 12 29.20 -8.29 -43.58
N LYS A 13 28.87 -8.77 -42.37
CA LYS A 13 29.63 -9.84 -41.68
C LYS A 13 29.24 -11.25 -42.08
N GLY A 14 28.32 -11.43 -43.04
CA GLY A 14 27.89 -12.73 -43.53
C GLY A 14 27.10 -13.58 -42.53
N ILE A 15 26.58 -12.96 -41.44
CA ILE A 15 25.80 -13.62 -40.39
C ILE A 15 24.36 -13.90 -40.89
N ILE A 16 23.80 -12.99 -41.72
CA ILE A 16 22.50 -13.12 -42.37
C ILE A 16 22.65 -12.70 -43.83
N ASN A 17 21.77 -13.21 -44.70
CA ASN A 17 21.70 -12.75 -46.07
C ASN A 17 20.68 -11.60 -46.27
N GLU A 18 20.72 -10.90 -47.43
CA GLU A 18 19.81 -9.78 -47.67
C GLU A 18 18.33 -10.19 -47.64
N PHE A 19 17.99 -11.40 -48.02
CA PHE A 19 16.63 -11.93 -47.97
C PHE A 19 16.15 -12.06 -46.50
N GLN A 20 17.00 -12.59 -45.63
CA GLN A 20 16.72 -12.69 -44.18
C GLN A 20 16.61 -11.31 -43.53
N ARG A 21 17.48 -10.36 -43.91
CA ARG A 21 17.39 -8.97 -43.46
C ARG A 21 16.03 -8.37 -43.81
N ASN A 22 15.57 -8.53 -45.09
CA ASN A 22 14.29 -7.97 -45.52
C ASN A 22 13.10 -8.67 -44.87
N GLN A 23 13.18 -9.98 -44.59
CA GLN A 23 12.16 -10.67 -43.79
C GLN A 23 12.09 -10.14 -42.35
N ILE A 24 13.23 -9.87 -41.69
CA ILE A 24 13.27 -9.32 -40.32
C ILE A 24 12.71 -7.90 -40.34
N LEU A 25 13.02 -7.07 -41.33
CA LEU A 25 12.46 -5.71 -41.45
C LEU A 25 10.96 -5.76 -41.72
N GLN A 26 10.45 -6.67 -42.54
CA GLN A 26 9.01 -6.85 -42.74
C GLN A 26 8.30 -7.32 -41.47
N LEU A 27 8.91 -8.21 -40.69
CA LEU A 27 8.37 -8.60 -39.36
C LEU A 27 8.34 -7.44 -38.40
N SER A 28 9.37 -6.58 -38.41
CA SER A 28 9.41 -5.39 -37.55
C SER A 28 8.37 -4.33 -37.95
N ASP A 29 8.14 -4.15 -39.26
CA ASP A 29 7.10 -3.26 -39.80
C ASP A 29 5.67 -3.79 -39.58
N ASP A 30 5.50 -5.12 -39.60
CA ASP A 30 4.21 -5.77 -39.28
C ASP A 30 3.93 -5.79 -37.78
N ASP A 31 4.95 -5.88 -36.93
CA ASP A 31 4.80 -5.72 -35.45
C ASP A 31 4.53 -4.26 -35.10
N ASP A 32 5.14 -3.26 -35.75
CA ASP A 32 4.78 -1.84 -35.58
C ASP A 32 3.34 -1.53 -36.05
N LYS A 33 2.82 -2.27 -37.03
CA LYS A 33 1.42 -2.16 -37.46
C LYS A 33 0.46 -3.01 -36.61
N ARG A 34 0.97 -4.04 -35.91
CA ARG A 34 0.24 -4.85 -34.93
C ARG A 34 0.46 -4.44 -33.49
N GLU A 35 1.37 -3.52 -33.20
CA GLU A 35 1.25 -2.75 -31.98
C GLU A 35 -0.10 -2.03 -32.07
N VAL A 36 -1.14 -2.76 -31.62
CA VAL A 36 -2.24 -2.13 -30.89
C VAL A 36 -1.51 -1.29 -29.86
N LYS A 37 -1.27 0.01 -30.20
CA LYS A 37 -0.82 1.00 -29.22
C LYS A 37 -1.62 0.67 -27.99
N PRO A 38 -1.00 0.28 -26.86
CA PRO A 38 -1.77 0.17 -25.64
C PRO A 38 -2.46 1.51 -25.58
N THR A 39 -3.76 1.51 -25.77
CA THR A 39 -4.56 2.73 -25.74
C THR A 39 -4.15 3.32 -24.43
N SER A 40 -3.27 4.34 -24.49
CA SER A 40 -2.78 5.00 -23.30
C SER A 40 -4.03 5.63 -22.74
N THR A 41 -4.70 4.85 -21.87
CA THR A 41 -5.95 5.27 -21.23
C THR A 41 -5.63 6.66 -20.74
N SER A 42 -6.29 7.67 -21.29
CA SER A 42 -6.03 9.07 -20.99
C SER A 42 -5.90 9.19 -19.47
N THR A 43 -4.95 9.96 -18.98
CA THR A 43 -4.76 10.19 -17.54
C THR A 43 -6.09 10.54 -16.85
N ILE A 44 -6.95 11.29 -17.56
CA ILE A 44 -8.30 11.65 -17.11
C ILE A 44 -9.16 10.40 -16.89
N VAL A 45 -9.15 9.46 -17.82
CA VAL A 45 -9.95 8.22 -17.71
C VAL A 45 -9.46 7.36 -16.54
N LYS A 46 -8.15 7.29 -16.31
CA LYS A 46 -7.60 6.60 -15.12
C LYS A 46 -8.06 7.25 -13.83
N VAL A 47 -8.03 8.59 -13.75
CA VAL A 47 -8.52 9.34 -12.60
C VAL A 47 -10.00 9.07 -12.36
N LEU A 48 -10.83 9.06 -13.42
CA LEU A 48 -12.26 8.73 -13.30
C LEU A 48 -12.49 7.31 -12.77
N TYR A 49 -11.69 6.33 -13.19
CA TYR A 49 -11.77 4.97 -12.66
C TYR A 49 -11.46 4.94 -11.16
N TYR A 50 -10.40 5.62 -10.70
CA TYR A 50 -10.07 5.68 -9.27
C TYR A 50 -11.13 6.41 -8.44
N ILE A 51 -11.68 7.52 -8.94
CA ILE A 51 -12.78 8.24 -8.29
C ILE A 51 -14.02 7.32 -8.21
N GLY A 52 -14.40 6.66 -9.30
CA GLY A 52 -15.51 5.72 -9.31
C GLY A 52 -15.31 4.56 -8.33
N GLY A 53 -14.10 3.99 -8.27
CA GLY A 53 -13.74 2.95 -7.31
C GLY A 53 -13.84 3.43 -5.86
N PHE A 54 -13.40 4.65 -5.58
CA PHE A 54 -13.48 5.25 -4.26
C PHE A 54 -14.93 5.52 -3.82
N ILE A 55 -15.78 6.01 -4.73
CA ILE A 55 -17.23 6.20 -4.47
C ILE A 55 -17.87 4.84 -4.17
N MET A 56 -17.56 3.79 -4.94
CA MET A 56 -18.06 2.44 -4.67
C MET A 56 -17.63 1.91 -3.31
N LEU A 57 -16.36 2.15 -2.93
CA LEU A 57 -15.85 1.76 -1.61
C LEU A 57 -16.63 2.45 -0.48
N ILE A 58 -16.84 3.75 -0.57
CA ILE A 58 -17.62 4.51 0.43
C ILE A 58 -19.06 3.99 0.50
N ALA A 59 -19.73 3.84 -0.64
CA ALA A 59 -21.11 3.36 -0.71
C ALA A 59 -21.25 1.95 -0.12
N MET A 60 -20.30 1.08 -0.42
CA MET A 60 -20.25 -0.29 0.09
C MET A 60 -20.02 -0.30 1.61
N THR A 61 -19.08 0.48 2.12
CA THR A 61 -18.80 0.59 3.55
C THR A 61 -20.03 1.10 4.30
N TYR A 62 -20.70 2.14 3.77
CA TYR A 62 -21.95 2.67 4.35
C TYR A 62 -23.04 1.61 4.37
N LEU A 63 -23.30 0.94 3.24
CA LEU A 63 -24.34 -0.08 3.14
C LEU A 63 -24.05 -1.26 4.07
N MET A 64 -22.81 -1.72 4.14
CA MET A 64 -22.40 -2.77 5.07
C MET A 64 -22.62 -2.35 6.53
N GLY A 65 -22.22 -1.14 6.92
CA GLY A 65 -22.46 -0.60 8.26
C GLY A 65 -23.96 -0.53 8.59
N TYR A 66 -24.79 -0.06 7.64
CA TYR A 66 -26.24 0.00 7.82
C TYR A 66 -26.86 -1.40 7.96
N THR A 67 -26.48 -2.35 7.12
CA THR A 67 -27.03 -3.70 7.14
C THR A 67 -26.63 -4.46 8.42
N VAL A 68 -25.41 -4.28 8.91
CA VAL A 68 -24.95 -4.88 10.17
C VAL A 68 -25.84 -4.50 11.35
N THR A 69 -26.33 -3.26 11.38
CA THR A 69 -27.16 -2.76 12.48
C THR A 69 -28.66 -3.07 12.33
N ASN A 70 -29.15 -3.23 11.09
CA ASN A 70 -30.59 -3.24 10.81
C ASN A 70 -31.10 -4.53 10.11
N SER A 71 -30.24 -5.48 9.74
CA SER A 71 -30.62 -6.64 8.95
C SER A 71 -30.27 -7.96 9.63
N SER A 72 -30.97 -9.04 9.25
CA SER A 72 -30.60 -10.38 9.68
C SER A 72 -29.31 -10.87 9.00
N TYR A 73 -28.54 -11.75 9.66
CA TYR A 73 -27.29 -12.29 9.10
C TYR A 73 -27.47 -12.92 7.73
N LEU A 74 -28.59 -13.61 7.50
CA LEU A 74 -28.88 -14.21 6.20
C LEU A 74 -29.00 -13.15 5.09
N GLN A 75 -29.62 -12.00 5.39
CA GLN A 75 -29.74 -10.90 4.41
C GLN A 75 -28.37 -10.30 4.09
N ILE A 76 -27.53 -10.12 5.09
CA ILE A 76 -26.17 -9.60 4.92
C ILE A 76 -25.32 -10.58 4.11
N LEU A 77 -25.40 -11.87 4.42
CA LEU A 77 -24.71 -12.93 3.70
C LEU A 77 -25.10 -12.96 2.22
N VAL A 78 -26.42 -12.97 1.93
CA VAL A 78 -26.93 -12.97 0.55
C VAL A 78 -26.43 -11.73 -0.20
N LEU A 79 -26.52 -10.56 0.41
CA LEU A 79 -26.03 -9.31 -0.18
C LEU A 79 -24.53 -9.36 -0.47
N GLY A 80 -23.74 -9.84 0.48
CA GLY A 80 -22.29 -10.02 0.31
C GLY A 80 -21.93 -10.96 -0.84
N VAL A 81 -22.62 -12.10 -0.94
CA VAL A 81 -22.44 -13.06 -2.06
C VAL A 81 -22.81 -12.42 -3.40
N VAL A 82 -23.91 -11.67 -3.46
CA VAL A 82 -24.31 -10.96 -4.69
C VAL A 82 -23.23 -9.96 -5.11
N TYR A 83 -22.68 -9.18 -4.18
CA TYR A 83 -21.57 -8.25 -4.49
C TYR A 83 -20.31 -8.99 -4.94
N CYS A 84 -19.95 -10.12 -4.32
CA CYS A 84 -18.83 -10.95 -4.77
C CYS A 84 -19.01 -11.38 -6.23
N LEU A 85 -20.20 -11.84 -6.61
CA LEU A 85 -20.50 -12.25 -7.98
C LEU A 85 -20.45 -11.08 -8.96
N ILE A 86 -20.97 -9.90 -8.57
CA ILE A 86 -20.91 -8.68 -9.38
C ILE A 86 -19.45 -8.24 -9.59
N PHE A 87 -18.67 -8.09 -8.54
CA PHE A 87 -17.29 -7.62 -8.65
C PHE A 87 -16.43 -8.59 -9.43
N TRP A 88 -16.59 -9.89 -9.19
CA TRP A 88 -15.89 -10.91 -9.97
C TRP A 88 -16.34 -10.91 -11.43
N GLY A 89 -17.64 -10.95 -11.72
CA GLY A 89 -18.17 -11.02 -13.08
C GLY A 89 -17.84 -9.79 -13.91
N VAL A 90 -18.04 -8.59 -13.35
CA VAL A 90 -17.69 -7.33 -14.04
C VAL A 90 -16.17 -7.21 -14.18
N GLY A 91 -15.40 -7.62 -13.18
CA GLY A 91 -13.94 -7.66 -13.25
C GLY A 91 -13.43 -8.54 -14.40
N GLU A 92 -14.02 -9.73 -14.60
CA GLU A 92 -13.70 -10.61 -15.72
C GLU A 92 -14.06 -10.00 -17.10
N ILE A 93 -15.21 -9.31 -17.17
CA ILE A 93 -15.61 -8.61 -18.40
C ILE A 93 -14.61 -7.51 -18.75
N GLN A 94 -14.14 -6.74 -17.77
CA GLN A 94 -13.14 -5.69 -17.99
C GLN A 94 -11.79 -6.27 -18.41
N LEU A 95 -11.36 -7.39 -17.81
CA LEU A 95 -10.13 -8.09 -18.22
C LEU A 95 -10.21 -8.59 -19.66
N ARG A 96 -11.35 -9.15 -20.09
CA ARG A 96 -11.56 -9.56 -21.49
C ARG A 96 -11.51 -8.39 -22.47
N LYS A 97 -11.83 -7.18 -22.01
CA LYS A 97 -11.71 -5.93 -22.80
C LYS A 97 -10.30 -5.31 -22.72
N ASN A 98 -9.33 -5.98 -22.08
CA ASN A 98 -7.98 -5.46 -21.80
C ASN A 98 -7.95 -4.20 -20.90
N GLU A 99 -9.03 -3.89 -20.18
CA GLU A 99 -9.14 -2.76 -19.27
C GLU A 99 -8.62 -3.17 -17.87
N LYS A 100 -7.30 -3.14 -17.67
CA LYS A 100 -6.66 -3.62 -16.44
C LYS A 100 -7.02 -2.79 -15.20
N VAL A 101 -7.07 -1.44 -15.32
CA VAL A 101 -7.29 -0.55 -14.17
C VAL A 101 -8.65 -0.76 -13.52
N PRO A 102 -9.79 -0.70 -14.25
CA PRO A 102 -11.09 -0.97 -13.62
C PRO A 102 -11.22 -2.42 -13.13
N ALA A 103 -10.61 -3.39 -13.81
CA ALA A 103 -10.58 -4.75 -13.33
C ALA A 103 -9.84 -4.87 -11.99
N GLU A 104 -8.66 -4.26 -11.84
CA GLU A 104 -7.90 -4.27 -10.60
C GLU A 104 -8.69 -3.63 -9.44
N ILE A 105 -9.40 -2.53 -9.67
CA ILE A 105 -10.26 -1.89 -8.67
C ILE A 105 -11.38 -2.85 -8.22
N LEU A 106 -12.04 -3.53 -9.15
CA LEU A 106 -13.12 -4.47 -8.83
C LEU A 106 -12.60 -5.68 -8.04
N TYR A 107 -11.44 -6.23 -8.40
CA TYR A 107 -10.82 -7.30 -7.64
C TYR A 107 -10.31 -6.82 -6.28
N PHE A 108 -9.87 -5.56 -6.17
CA PHE A 108 -9.52 -4.94 -4.90
C PHE A 108 -10.74 -4.86 -3.97
N LEU A 109 -11.92 -4.49 -4.48
CA LEU A 109 -13.17 -4.46 -3.73
C LEU A 109 -13.72 -5.85 -3.41
N LEU A 110 -13.45 -6.84 -4.26
CA LEU A 110 -13.87 -8.23 -4.06
C LEU A 110 -13.28 -8.83 -2.76
N ILE A 111 -12.02 -8.54 -2.44
CA ILE A 111 -11.34 -9.13 -1.27
C ILE A 111 -12.05 -8.78 0.04
N PRO A 112 -12.28 -7.49 0.39
CA PRO A 112 -12.98 -7.16 1.62
C PRO A 112 -14.43 -7.67 1.63
N THR A 113 -15.07 -7.80 0.46
CA THR A 113 -16.42 -8.38 0.37
C THR A 113 -16.41 -9.85 0.74
N ILE A 114 -15.45 -10.64 0.24
CA ILE A 114 -15.29 -12.05 0.63
C ILE A 114 -14.98 -12.14 2.12
N THR A 115 -14.09 -11.30 2.63
CA THR A 115 -13.74 -11.25 4.06
C THR A 115 -14.99 -10.99 4.91
N PHE A 116 -15.87 -10.10 4.44
CA PHE A 116 -17.11 -9.78 5.12
C PHE A 116 -18.12 -10.94 5.12
N VAL A 117 -18.24 -11.65 3.99
CA VAL A 117 -19.05 -12.88 3.89
C VAL A 117 -18.58 -13.95 4.88
N ILE A 118 -17.26 -14.12 5.02
CA ILE A 118 -16.68 -15.06 5.98
C ILE A 118 -16.99 -14.65 7.42
N LEU A 119 -16.87 -13.36 7.74
CA LEU A 119 -17.22 -12.81 9.05
C LEU A 119 -18.69 -13.09 9.41
N ASP A 120 -19.61 -12.95 8.44
CA ASP A 120 -21.03 -13.27 8.67
C ASP A 120 -21.27 -14.77 8.93
N ILE A 121 -20.55 -15.64 8.21
CA ILE A 121 -20.60 -17.08 8.45
C ILE A 121 -20.06 -17.40 9.86
N GLU A 122 -18.95 -16.78 10.27
CA GLU A 122 -18.38 -16.96 11.62
C GLU A 122 -19.37 -16.53 12.72
N LYS A 123 -20.11 -15.44 12.51
CA LYS A 123 -21.16 -15.00 13.44
C LYS A 123 -22.34 -15.98 13.48
N MET A 124 -22.77 -16.49 12.33
CA MET A 124 -23.83 -17.51 12.28
C MET A 124 -23.44 -18.81 12.99
N LEU A 125 -22.15 -19.15 12.99
CA LEU A 125 -21.59 -20.31 13.68
C LEU A 125 -21.26 -20.03 15.15
N GLY A 126 -21.43 -18.79 15.64
CA GLY A 126 -21.08 -18.39 17.01
C GLY A 126 -19.57 -18.36 17.29
N ILE A 127 -18.74 -18.34 16.25
CA ILE A 127 -17.27 -18.23 16.36
C ILE A 127 -16.86 -16.80 16.67
N PHE A 128 -17.57 -15.81 16.07
CA PHE A 128 -17.33 -14.39 16.25
C PHE A 128 -18.50 -13.78 17.04
N PRO A 129 -18.27 -12.98 18.09
CA PRO A 129 -19.34 -12.38 18.88
C PRO A 129 -20.16 -11.39 18.04
N HIS A 130 -21.40 -11.17 18.49
CA HIS A 130 -22.27 -10.18 17.86
C HIS A 130 -21.72 -8.76 18.07
N PHE A 131 -21.91 -7.86 17.10
CA PHE A 131 -21.46 -6.46 17.24
C PHE A 131 -22.11 -5.74 18.42
N SER A 132 -23.33 -6.12 18.81
CA SER A 132 -24.00 -5.60 20.00
C SER A 132 -23.28 -5.96 21.29
N ASP A 133 -22.56 -7.08 21.29
CA ASP A 133 -21.92 -7.62 22.48
C ASP A 133 -20.52 -7.03 22.68
N PHE A 134 -19.91 -6.45 21.62
CA PHE A 134 -18.58 -5.83 21.68
C PHE A 134 -18.44 -4.76 22.78
N ALA A 135 -19.50 -4.01 23.06
CA ALA A 135 -19.51 -2.99 24.09
C ALA A 135 -19.47 -3.55 25.52
N TYR A 136 -19.73 -4.86 25.69
CA TYR A 136 -19.84 -5.55 26.98
C TYR A 136 -18.75 -6.60 27.17
N LEU A 137 -17.83 -6.76 26.19
CA LEU A 137 -16.71 -7.69 26.33
C LEU A 137 -15.62 -7.04 27.20
N ASP A 138 -15.17 -7.76 28.21
CA ASP A 138 -14.05 -7.33 29.08
C ASP A 138 -12.73 -7.29 28.28
N ASP A 139 -12.56 -8.21 27.32
CA ASP A 139 -11.46 -8.27 26.38
C ASP A 139 -11.96 -8.57 24.95
N PRO A 140 -12.40 -7.52 24.20
CA PRO A 140 -12.97 -7.70 22.86
C PRO A 140 -12.02 -8.40 21.88
N VAL A 141 -10.72 -8.17 22.01
CA VAL A 141 -9.71 -8.82 21.14
C VAL A 141 -9.51 -10.25 21.57
N GLY A 142 -9.46 -10.54 22.87
CA GLY A 142 -9.29 -11.87 23.44
C GLY A 142 -10.40 -12.83 23.04
N ASP A 143 -11.64 -12.40 23.11
CA ASP A 143 -12.81 -13.22 22.81
C ASP A 143 -13.00 -13.48 21.29
N CYS A 144 -12.38 -12.65 20.43
CA CYS A 144 -12.50 -12.76 18.97
C CYS A 144 -11.31 -13.46 18.29
N HIS A 145 -10.33 -13.96 19.02
CA HIS A 145 -9.07 -14.46 18.42
C HIS A 145 -9.27 -15.51 17.34
N LEU A 146 -10.13 -16.51 17.59
CA LEU A 146 -10.33 -17.58 16.62
C LEU A 146 -10.91 -17.06 15.30
N GLY A 147 -11.95 -16.20 15.38
CA GLY A 147 -12.54 -15.58 14.24
C GLY A 147 -11.54 -14.69 13.48
N LEU A 148 -10.76 -13.84 14.19
CA LEU A 148 -9.73 -13.02 13.58
C LEU A 148 -8.64 -13.85 12.89
N ILE A 149 -8.25 -14.98 13.44
CA ILE A 149 -7.29 -15.90 12.81
C ILE A 149 -7.86 -16.47 11.51
N ILE A 150 -9.09 -17.01 11.54
CA ILE A 150 -9.75 -17.58 10.37
C ILE A 150 -9.89 -16.50 9.29
N LEU A 151 -10.43 -15.35 9.65
CA LEU A 151 -10.63 -14.20 8.76
C LEU A 151 -9.31 -13.77 8.09
N SER A 152 -8.25 -13.64 8.88
CA SER A 152 -6.92 -13.25 8.38
C SER A 152 -6.34 -14.29 7.43
N ILE A 153 -6.44 -15.57 7.74
CA ILE A 153 -5.96 -16.66 6.87
C ILE A 153 -6.71 -16.65 5.53
N PHE A 154 -8.05 -16.56 5.55
CA PHE A 154 -8.84 -16.51 4.32
C PHE A 154 -8.53 -15.26 3.49
N THR A 155 -8.34 -14.11 4.13
CA THR A 155 -7.96 -12.88 3.43
C THR A 155 -6.59 -13.00 2.77
N ILE A 156 -5.60 -13.60 3.45
CA ILE A 156 -4.26 -13.87 2.89
C ILE A 156 -4.36 -14.82 1.70
N ILE A 157 -5.12 -15.90 1.82
CA ILE A 157 -5.30 -16.88 0.75
C ILE A 157 -5.95 -16.21 -0.46
N THR A 158 -7.09 -15.52 -0.27
CA THR A 158 -7.85 -14.87 -1.34
C THR A 158 -7.02 -13.80 -2.05
N SER A 159 -6.36 -12.92 -1.30
CA SER A 159 -5.52 -11.87 -1.87
C SER A 159 -4.31 -12.45 -2.62
N SER A 160 -3.68 -13.51 -2.10
CA SER A 160 -2.55 -14.20 -2.75
C SER A 160 -2.97 -14.90 -4.05
N ILE A 161 -4.15 -15.52 -4.07
CA ILE A 161 -4.73 -16.13 -5.26
C ILE A 161 -4.95 -15.07 -6.34
N ILE A 162 -5.64 -13.97 -6.00
CA ILE A 162 -5.91 -12.87 -6.94
C ILE A 162 -4.60 -12.29 -7.46
N GLN A 163 -3.63 -12.02 -6.58
CA GLN A 163 -2.33 -11.49 -6.97
C GLN A 163 -1.60 -12.42 -7.95
N LYS A 164 -1.57 -13.73 -7.67
CA LYS A 164 -0.87 -14.72 -8.50
C LYS A 164 -1.53 -14.92 -9.87
N PHE A 165 -2.87 -15.06 -9.89
CA PHE A 165 -3.59 -15.40 -11.13
C PHE A 165 -3.88 -14.19 -12.02
N ARG A 166 -4.01 -12.99 -11.44
CA ARG A 166 -4.35 -11.75 -12.18
C ARG A 166 -3.18 -10.78 -12.30
N ASN A 167 -2.06 -11.05 -11.62
CA ASN A 167 -0.87 -10.21 -11.61
C ASN A 167 -1.17 -8.74 -11.24
N PHE A 168 -2.06 -8.56 -10.25
CA PHE A 168 -2.39 -7.26 -9.69
C PHE A 168 -1.50 -6.95 -8.50
N ALA A 169 -1.15 -5.68 -8.30
CA ALA A 169 -0.28 -5.24 -7.21
C ALA A 169 -1.06 -4.89 -5.93
N SER A 170 -2.25 -4.34 -6.07
CA SER A 170 -3.07 -3.83 -4.95
C SER A 170 -3.51 -4.89 -3.93
N PRO A 171 -3.76 -6.18 -4.26
CA PRO A 171 -4.12 -7.20 -3.26
C PRO A 171 -3.08 -7.41 -2.14
N VAL A 172 -1.82 -7.03 -2.36
CA VAL A 172 -0.76 -7.08 -1.33
C VAL A 172 -1.15 -6.32 -0.06
N ILE A 173 -1.96 -5.27 -0.18
CA ILE A 173 -2.49 -4.49 0.94
C ILE A 173 -3.17 -5.41 1.96
N TYR A 174 -4.11 -6.22 1.50
CA TYR A 174 -4.89 -7.12 2.36
C TYR A 174 -4.04 -8.25 2.94
N THR A 175 -3.09 -8.78 2.15
CA THR A 175 -2.13 -9.77 2.62
C THR A 175 -1.30 -9.24 3.81
N VAL A 176 -0.78 -8.02 3.68
CA VAL A 176 0.06 -7.41 4.73
C VAL A 176 -0.75 -7.05 5.96
N SER A 177 -1.95 -6.46 5.79
CA SER A 177 -2.82 -6.10 6.91
C SER A 177 -3.22 -7.34 7.71
N SER A 178 -3.62 -8.42 7.03
CA SER A 178 -3.99 -9.66 7.69
C SER A 178 -2.80 -10.37 8.33
N ALA A 179 -1.61 -10.32 7.71
CA ALA A 179 -0.38 -10.85 8.30
C ALA A 179 -0.01 -10.07 9.58
N TYR A 180 -0.22 -8.75 9.59
CA TYR A 180 -0.01 -7.94 10.78
C TYR A 180 -1.00 -8.27 11.89
N THR A 181 -2.29 -8.49 11.57
CA THR A 181 -3.29 -8.95 12.55
C THR A 181 -2.87 -10.28 13.18
N LEU A 182 -2.46 -11.27 12.37
CA LEU A 182 -1.95 -12.55 12.88
C LEU A 182 -0.71 -12.37 13.76
N TYR A 183 0.18 -11.48 13.37
CA TYR A 183 1.38 -11.16 14.13
C TYR A 183 1.04 -10.59 15.53
N LEU A 184 0.05 -9.66 15.62
CA LEU A 184 -0.41 -9.12 16.91
C LEU A 184 -1.06 -10.20 17.78
N ILE A 185 -1.87 -11.08 17.21
CA ILE A 185 -2.48 -12.21 17.93
C ILE A 185 -1.38 -13.15 18.47
N CYS A 186 -0.36 -13.44 17.67
CA CYS A 186 0.79 -14.26 18.12
C CYS A 186 1.54 -13.55 19.27
N TYR A 187 1.73 -12.23 19.19
CA TYR A 187 2.34 -11.48 20.29
C TYR A 187 1.55 -11.66 21.58
N GLU A 188 0.26 -11.40 21.56
CA GLU A 188 -0.59 -11.44 22.73
C GLU A 188 -0.75 -12.84 23.31
N ARG A 189 -0.96 -13.87 22.49
CA ARG A 189 -1.25 -15.24 22.92
C ARG A 189 -0.04 -16.14 23.17
N ILE A 190 1.08 -15.81 22.57
CA ILE A 190 2.29 -16.65 22.66
C ILE A 190 3.39 -15.93 23.41
N PHE A 191 3.74 -14.71 22.94
CA PHE A 191 4.89 -13.99 23.48
C PHE A 191 4.64 -13.44 24.89
N VAL A 192 3.49 -12.81 25.13
CA VAL A 192 3.16 -12.24 26.45
C VAL A 192 3.14 -13.31 27.54
N PRO A 193 2.43 -14.46 27.40
CA PRO A 193 2.46 -15.52 28.42
C PRO A 193 3.86 -16.11 28.65
N ILE A 194 4.64 -16.31 27.59
CA ILE A 194 6.02 -16.83 27.72
C ILE A 194 6.90 -15.82 28.45
N ALA A 195 6.81 -14.55 28.08
CA ALA A 195 7.58 -13.50 28.72
C ALA A 195 7.20 -13.33 30.19
N ASN A 196 5.91 -13.32 30.54
CA ASN A 196 5.42 -13.31 31.91
C ASN A 196 5.94 -14.52 32.73
N PHE A 197 5.96 -15.70 32.12
CA PHE A 197 6.50 -16.92 32.76
C PHE A 197 8.01 -16.80 33.04
N ILE A 198 8.79 -16.25 32.10
CA ILE A 198 10.24 -16.11 32.23
C ILE A 198 10.63 -14.99 33.22
N THR A 199 9.96 -13.83 33.14
CA THR A 199 10.34 -12.63 33.89
C THR A 199 9.63 -12.50 35.22
N ASN A 200 8.61 -13.34 35.48
CA ASN A 200 7.70 -13.26 36.61
C ASN A 200 7.09 -11.86 36.80
N ASN A 201 6.90 -11.12 35.69
CA ASN A 201 6.40 -9.75 35.65
C ASN A 201 5.18 -9.70 34.71
N ASN A 202 4.05 -9.19 35.21
CA ASN A 202 2.79 -9.11 34.43
C ASN A 202 2.60 -7.77 33.70
N ASP A 203 3.65 -6.93 33.64
CA ASP A 203 3.58 -5.57 33.11
C ASP A 203 3.95 -5.43 31.62
N PHE A 204 3.66 -6.46 30.80
CA PHE A 204 3.79 -6.29 29.35
C PHE A 204 2.68 -5.36 28.85
N GLY A 205 3.04 -4.13 28.55
CA GLY A 205 2.12 -3.04 28.21
C GLY A 205 2.23 -2.55 26.78
N GLY A 206 1.56 -1.44 26.50
CA GLY A 206 1.54 -0.81 25.18
C GLY A 206 2.91 -0.52 24.56
N LYS A 207 3.96 -0.32 25.37
CA LYS A 207 5.35 -0.09 24.88
C LYS A 207 5.89 -1.31 24.14
N ASP A 208 5.63 -2.51 24.66
CA ASP A 208 6.14 -3.75 24.10
C ASP A 208 5.42 -4.06 22.78
N ILE A 209 4.12 -3.78 22.70
CA ILE A 209 3.34 -3.88 21.43
C ILE A 209 3.94 -2.94 20.38
N CYS A 210 4.29 -1.72 20.73
CA CYS A 210 4.91 -0.76 19.79
C CYS A 210 6.26 -1.26 19.30
N ILE A 211 7.13 -1.77 20.19
CA ILE A 211 8.43 -2.34 19.83
C ILE A 211 8.26 -3.56 18.92
N PHE A 212 7.33 -4.45 19.26
CA PHE A 212 7.03 -5.64 18.46
C PHE A 212 6.53 -5.24 17.06
N SER A 213 5.65 -4.24 16.98
CA SER A 213 5.16 -3.69 15.72
C SER A 213 6.28 -3.07 14.88
N ILE A 214 7.22 -2.34 15.50
CA ILE A 214 8.39 -1.78 14.83
C ILE A 214 9.22 -2.90 14.17
N ILE A 215 9.45 -4.01 14.89
CA ILE A 215 10.19 -5.17 14.35
C ILE A 215 9.49 -5.75 13.12
N PHE A 216 8.16 -5.91 13.17
CA PHE A 216 7.38 -6.40 12.03
C PHE A 216 7.52 -5.48 10.82
N PHE A 217 7.36 -4.16 10.98
CA PHE A 217 7.41 -3.23 9.87
C PHE A 217 8.82 -3.05 9.31
N VAL A 218 9.87 -3.15 10.13
CA VAL A 218 11.26 -3.22 9.66
C VAL A 218 11.49 -4.47 8.82
N ALA A 219 11.02 -5.64 9.27
CA ALA A 219 11.10 -6.87 8.49
C ALA A 219 10.35 -6.74 7.15
N LEU A 220 9.17 -6.11 7.15
CA LEU A 220 8.40 -5.85 5.94
C LEU A 220 9.16 -4.95 4.95
N LEU A 221 9.83 -3.89 5.44
CA LEU A 221 10.66 -3.00 4.62
C LEU A 221 11.86 -3.75 4.02
N LEU A 222 12.48 -4.65 4.77
CA LEU A 222 13.56 -5.51 4.27
C LEU A 222 13.07 -6.47 3.18
N ILE A 223 11.91 -7.09 3.39
CA ILE A 223 11.27 -7.95 2.38
C ILE A 223 10.96 -7.14 1.11
N ALA A 224 10.40 -5.94 1.26
CA ALA A 224 10.12 -5.03 0.16
C ALA A 224 11.39 -4.73 -0.65
N PHE A 225 12.49 -4.42 0.03
CA PHE A 225 13.78 -4.12 -0.57
C PHE A 225 14.37 -5.32 -1.34
N ILE A 226 14.32 -6.52 -0.74
CA ILE A 226 14.81 -7.75 -1.39
C ILE A 226 13.97 -8.08 -2.64
N LYS A 227 12.65 -7.92 -2.54
CA LYS A 227 11.73 -8.17 -3.66
C LYS A 227 11.91 -7.15 -4.76
N ASP A 228 12.12 -5.88 -4.41
CA ASP A 228 12.33 -4.80 -5.36
C ASP A 228 13.57 -4.99 -6.24
N LYS A 229 14.62 -5.60 -5.70
CA LYS A 229 15.82 -5.98 -6.48
C LYS A 229 15.56 -7.09 -7.48
N LYS A 230 14.60 -7.97 -7.21
CA LYS A 230 14.37 -9.21 -7.98
C LYS A 230 13.23 -9.08 -9.00
N THR A 231 12.41 -8.05 -8.92
CA THR A 231 11.21 -7.92 -9.76
C THR A 231 11.05 -6.52 -10.34
N GLN A 232 10.50 -6.46 -11.54
CA GLN A 232 10.07 -5.19 -12.16
C GLN A 232 8.59 -4.86 -11.85
N ALA A 233 7.86 -5.75 -11.19
CA ALA A 233 6.47 -5.54 -10.83
C ALA A 233 6.31 -4.44 -9.76
N ASP A 234 5.12 -3.81 -9.70
CA ASP A 234 4.85 -2.68 -8.81
C ASP A 234 4.43 -3.07 -7.38
N TYR A 235 4.20 -4.37 -7.11
CA TYR A 235 3.78 -4.78 -5.78
C TYR A 235 4.75 -4.43 -4.63
N PRO A 236 6.10 -4.34 -4.81
CA PRO A 236 6.97 -3.87 -3.74
C PRO A 236 6.67 -2.45 -3.27
N MET A 237 6.05 -1.61 -4.11
CA MET A 237 5.60 -0.27 -3.72
C MET A 237 4.61 -0.32 -2.55
N TRP A 238 3.69 -1.27 -2.57
CA TRP A 238 2.71 -1.45 -1.49
C TRP A 238 3.35 -1.97 -0.20
N LEU A 239 4.35 -2.87 -0.31
CA LEU A 239 5.12 -3.33 0.85
C LEU A 239 5.89 -2.16 1.49
N TYR A 240 6.49 -1.29 0.69
CA TYR A 240 7.14 -0.08 1.19
C TYR A 240 6.14 0.88 1.85
N PHE A 241 4.98 1.09 1.23
CA PHE A 241 3.95 1.96 1.78
C PHE A 241 3.51 1.50 3.17
N PHE A 242 3.13 0.24 3.31
CA PHE A 242 2.71 -0.31 4.61
C PHE A 242 3.85 -0.42 5.61
N GLY A 243 5.02 -0.86 5.17
CA GLY A 243 6.20 -0.92 6.01
C GLY A 243 6.59 0.44 6.56
N ALA A 244 6.61 1.47 5.73
CA ALA A 244 7.01 2.81 6.13
C ALA A 244 5.96 3.50 7.00
N THR A 245 4.68 3.46 6.61
CA THR A 245 3.59 4.05 7.42
C THR A 245 3.40 3.33 8.73
N GLY A 246 3.43 1.99 8.73
CA GLY A 246 3.32 1.20 9.95
C GLY A 246 4.50 1.41 10.90
N PHE A 247 5.72 1.48 10.38
CA PHE A 247 6.90 1.79 11.18
C PHE A 247 6.77 3.16 11.87
N ILE A 248 6.45 4.21 11.10
CA ILE A 248 6.35 5.56 11.64
C ILE A 248 5.23 5.68 12.69
N ASN A 249 4.07 5.06 12.44
CA ASN A 249 2.97 5.05 13.40
C ASN A 249 3.33 4.31 14.70
N SER A 250 4.06 3.20 14.60
CA SER A 250 4.52 2.45 15.77
C SER A 250 5.57 3.22 16.59
N VAL A 251 6.47 3.95 15.91
CA VAL A 251 7.44 4.85 16.56
C VAL A 251 6.73 6.03 17.24
N PHE A 252 5.74 6.62 16.57
CA PHE A 252 4.92 7.70 17.12
C PHE A 252 4.17 7.25 18.38
N ALA A 253 3.49 6.09 18.31
CA ALA A 253 2.80 5.52 19.46
C ALA A 253 3.77 5.23 20.62
N LEU A 254 4.97 4.70 20.34
CA LEU A 254 5.99 4.47 21.34
C LEU A 254 6.44 5.78 22.02
N PHE A 255 6.66 6.84 21.25
CA PHE A 255 7.03 8.13 21.82
C PHE A 255 5.93 8.72 22.69
N ILE A 256 4.65 8.61 22.32
CA ILE A 256 3.52 9.02 23.19
C ILE A 256 3.55 8.28 24.52
N LEU A 257 3.89 6.99 24.54
CA LEU A 257 3.99 6.19 25.76
C LEU A 257 5.26 6.49 26.60
N LEU A 258 6.26 7.14 26.01
CA LEU A 258 7.53 7.47 26.68
C LEU A 258 7.55 8.91 27.23
N THR A 259 6.80 9.83 26.63
CA THR A 259 6.82 11.24 27.02
C THR A 259 5.48 11.91 26.75
N ASP A 260 5.05 12.79 27.63
CA ASP A 260 3.84 13.60 27.49
C ASP A 260 4.10 14.88 26.65
N ASN A 261 5.34 15.08 26.17
CA ASN A 261 5.69 16.29 25.43
C ASN A 261 5.42 16.12 23.91
N TYR A 262 4.19 16.40 23.49
CA TYR A 262 3.77 16.31 22.11
C TYR A 262 4.59 17.16 21.13
N ASN A 263 5.08 18.34 21.54
CA ASN A 263 5.94 19.17 20.70
C ASN A 263 7.27 18.49 20.40
N LEU A 264 7.87 17.82 21.40
CA LEU A 264 9.07 17.03 21.20
C LEU A 264 8.82 15.87 20.24
N ILE A 265 7.70 15.17 20.42
CA ILE A 265 7.30 14.05 19.54
C ILE A 265 7.17 14.52 18.08
N GLN A 266 6.45 15.61 17.84
CA GLN A 266 6.24 16.14 16.49
C GLN A 266 7.55 16.56 15.82
N ASN A 267 8.48 17.18 16.56
CA ASN A 267 9.80 17.54 16.05
C ASN A 267 10.64 16.30 15.69
N LEU A 268 10.60 15.24 16.51
CA LEU A 268 11.27 13.98 16.21
C LEU A 268 10.64 13.30 15.00
N MET A 269 9.32 13.30 14.87
CA MET A 269 8.61 12.73 13.72
C MET A 269 8.97 13.44 12.42
N LEU A 270 9.13 14.78 12.44
CA LEU A 270 9.61 15.52 11.27
C LEU A 270 10.96 15.00 10.78
N ILE A 271 11.88 14.67 11.69
CA ILE A 271 13.18 14.09 11.29
C ILE A 271 12.99 12.75 10.57
N PHE A 272 12.11 11.87 11.05
CA PHE A 272 11.81 10.60 10.37
C PHE A 272 11.17 10.83 9.00
N TYR A 273 10.26 11.79 8.84
CA TYR A 273 9.67 12.13 7.55
C TYR A 273 10.72 12.66 6.56
N LEU A 274 11.64 13.50 7.01
CA LEU A 274 12.74 13.99 6.16
C LEU A 274 13.71 12.86 5.76
N LEU A 275 14.01 11.93 6.67
CA LEU A 275 14.79 10.74 6.36
C LEU A 275 14.10 9.88 5.28
N TYR A 276 12.77 9.72 5.33
CA TYR A 276 12.04 9.05 4.27
C TYR A 276 12.13 9.78 2.93
N GLY A 277 12.16 11.11 2.93
CA GLY A 277 12.42 11.90 1.72
C GLY A 277 13.77 11.54 1.09
N ILE A 278 14.82 11.47 1.89
CA ILE A 278 16.16 11.08 1.45
C ILE A 278 16.18 9.63 0.94
N ILE A 279 15.58 8.69 1.68
CA ILE A 279 15.45 7.28 1.28
C ILE A 279 14.68 7.18 -0.04
N GLY A 280 13.60 7.95 -0.21
CA GLY A 280 12.79 7.98 -1.44
C GLY A 280 13.58 8.39 -2.67
N ILE A 281 14.45 9.39 -2.53
CA ILE A 281 15.36 9.84 -3.59
C ILE A 281 16.39 8.75 -3.91
N LEU A 282 17.01 8.16 -2.88
CA LEU A 282 18.04 7.12 -3.03
C LEU A 282 17.51 5.84 -3.69
N ILE A 283 16.37 5.34 -3.21
CA ILE A 283 15.74 4.11 -3.74
C ILE A 283 14.97 4.39 -5.03
N ARG A 284 14.77 5.67 -5.39
CA ARG A 284 13.95 6.12 -6.53
C ARG A 284 12.50 5.63 -6.44
N ARG A 285 11.95 5.56 -5.24
CA ARG A 285 10.57 5.15 -4.96
C ARG A 285 9.73 6.31 -4.47
N LYS A 286 8.75 6.69 -5.31
CA LYS A 286 7.83 7.83 -5.05
C LYS A 286 7.06 7.68 -3.74
N VAL A 287 6.82 6.45 -3.26
CA VAL A 287 6.06 6.20 -2.05
C VAL A 287 6.67 6.86 -0.82
N PHE A 288 7.99 6.82 -0.66
CA PHE A 288 8.67 7.48 0.46
C PHE A 288 8.62 9.00 0.37
N LEU A 289 8.65 9.55 -0.85
CA LEU A 289 8.46 10.99 -1.06
C LEU A 289 7.04 11.43 -0.70
N ILE A 290 6.03 10.61 -1.04
CA ILE A 290 4.63 10.87 -0.67
C ILE A 290 4.48 10.88 0.86
N ILE A 291 5.05 9.89 1.57
CA ILE A 291 5.00 9.82 3.03
C ILE A 291 5.73 11.01 3.65
N CYS A 292 6.89 11.42 3.11
CA CYS A 292 7.63 12.59 3.55
C CYS A 292 6.76 13.87 3.42
N ILE A 293 6.14 14.08 2.26
CA ILE A 293 5.29 15.26 2.02
C ILE A 293 4.08 15.26 2.96
N LEU A 294 3.40 14.12 3.12
CA LEU A 294 2.24 14.00 4.02
C LEU A 294 2.66 14.28 5.48
N GLY A 295 3.80 13.77 5.90
CA GLY A 295 4.31 14.04 7.25
C GLY A 295 4.72 15.50 7.48
N ILE A 296 5.26 16.17 6.47
CA ILE A 296 5.54 17.61 6.54
C ILE A 296 4.23 18.40 6.65
N ILE A 297 3.19 18.02 5.88
CA ILE A 297 1.86 18.64 5.98
C ILE A 297 1.28 18.43 7.38
N GLU A 298 1.33 17.20 7.91
CA GLU A 298 0.86 16.87 9.26
C GLU A 298 1.57 17.75 10.32
N PHE A 299 2.90 17.88 10.20
CA PHE A 299 3.69 18.73 11.10
C PHE A 299 3.23 20.19 11.07
N PHE A 300 3.05 20.78 9.89
CA PHE A 300 2.59 22.16 9.77
C PHE A 300 1.17 22.31 10.30
N MET A 301 0.26 21.40 9.94
CA MET A 301 -1.13 21.43 10.43
C MET A 301 -1.19 21.34 11.96
N TYR A 302 -0.35 20.51 12.60
CA TYR A 302 -0.30 20.43 14.05
C TYR A 302 0.02 21.80 14.69
N TYR A 303 1.06 22.50 14.20
CA TYR A 303 1.44 23.80 14.73
C TYR A 303 0.44 24.91 14.37
N GLU A 304 -0.15 24.86 13.18
CA GLU A 304 -1.22 25.78 12.77
C GLU A 304 -2.42 25.63 13.70
N PHE A 305 -2.84 24.43 14.01
CA PHE A 305 -3.92 24.18 14.98
C PHE A 305 -3.54 24.62 16.40
N LEU A 306 -2.31 24.35 16.82
CA LEU A 306 -1.86 24.69 18.17
C LEU A 306 -1.88 26.20 18.43
N TYR A 307 -1.45 27.00 17.44
CA TYR A 307 -1.28 28.44 17.62
C TYR A 307 -2.43 29.30 17.08
N PHE A 308 -3.21 28.81 16.13
CA PHE A 308 -4.21 29.62 15.41
C PHE A 308 -5.63 29.07 15.46
N ASN A 309 -5.89 28.06 16.29
CA ASN A 309 -7.20 27.43 16.42
C ASN A 309 -8.32 28.46 16.83
N GLU A 310 -7.97 29.52 17.56
CA GLU A 310 -8.92 30.58 17.98
C GLU A 310 -9.32 31.54 16.85
N SER A 311 -8.59 31.50 15.70
CA SER A 311 -8.87 32.37 14.55
C SER A 311 -9.09 31.53 13.28
N PRO A 312 -10.34 31.12 12.96
CA PRO A 312 -10.64 30.26 11.81
C PRO A 312 -10.16 30.83 10.47
N ILE A 313 -10.19 32.17 10.31
CA ILE A 313 -9.75 32.84 9.07
C ILE A 313 -8.24 32.69 8.91
N LEU A 314 -7.47 32.92 9.98
CA LEU A 314 -6.01 32.79 9.98
C LEU A 314 -5.61 31.34 9.72
N LEU A 315 -6.22 30.38 10.43
CA LEU A 315 -6.00 28.96 10.28
C LEU A 315 -6.23 28.50 8.82
N THR A 316 -7.38 28.87 8.23
CA THR A 316 -7.71 28.50 6.86
C THR A 316 -6.71 29.10 5.88
N SER A 317 -6.30 30.36 6.10
CA SER A 317 -5.31 31.04 5.23
C SER A 317 -3.95 30.34 5.27
N LEU A 318 -3.49 29.89 6.44
CA LEU A 318 -2.24 29.17 6.62
C LEU A 318 -2.31 27.78 5.95
N ILE A 319 -3.40 27.03 6.13
CA ILE A 319 -3.60 25.73 5.47
C ILE A 319 -3.52 25.89 3.93
N ILE A 320 -4.15 26.94 3.38
CA ILE A 320 -4.06 27.23 1.94
C ILE A 320 -2.60 27.53 1.55
N LEU A 321 -1.89 28.33 2.34
CA LEU A 321 -0.49 28.68 2.07
C LEU A 321 0.42 27.46 2.11
N THR A 322 0.22 26.56 3.09
CA THR A 322 0.92 25.28 3.19
C THR A 322 0.67 24.42 1.96
N GLY A 323 -0.59 24.32 1.51
CA GLY A 323 -0.95 23.61 0.28
C GLY A 323 -0.26 24.17 -0.96
N LEU A 324 -0.23 25.50 -1.10
CA LEU A 324 0.49 26.18 -2.21
C LEU A 324 2.00 25.93 -2.13
N GLY A 325 2.57 25.94 -0.91
CA GLY A 325 3.99 25.61 -0.69
C GLY A 325 4.34 24.19 -1.14
N VAL A 326 3.50 23.21 -0.82
CA VAL A 326 3.68 21.81 -1.25
C VAL A 326 3.61 21.70 -2.77
N LEU A 327 2.66 22.35 -3.43
CA LEU A 327 2.56 22.37 -4.89
C LEU A 327 3.80 22.99 -5.54
N TYR A 328 4.31 24.08 -4.96
CA TYR A 328 5.52 24.75 -5.45
C TYR A 328 6.76 23.85 -5.32
N VAL A 329 6.96 23.24 -4.15
CA VAL A 329 8.07 22.28 -3.90
C VAL A 329 7.95 21.06 -4.84
N GLY A 330 6.75 20.54 -5.03
CA GLY A 330 6.50 19.44 -5.98
C GLY A 330 6.87 19.81 -7.42
N THR A 331 6.58 21.04 -7.85
CA THR A 331 6.95 21.54 -9.17
C THR A 331 8.47 21.67 -9.30
N LEU A 332 9.14 22.26 -8.30
CA LEU A 332 10.60 22.38 -8.27
C LEU A 332 11.30 21.01 -8.29
N TYR A 333 10.77 20.06 -7.53
CA TYR A 333 11.29 18.69 -7.53
C TYR A 333 11.15 18.06 -8.92
N ASN A 334 9.99 18.18 -9.56
CA ASN A 334 9.76 17.60 -10.89
C ASN A 334 10.70 18.19 -11.95
N GLN A 335 10.99 19.49 -11.88
CA GLN A 335 11.91 20.18 -12.80
C GLN A 335 13.39 19.81 -12.57
N ASN A 336 13.77 19.48 -11.33
CA ASN A 336 15.16 19.27 -10.94
C ASN A 336 15.44 17.84 -10.43
N SER A 337 14.56 16.88 -10.63
CA SER A 337 14.64 15.52 -10.07
C SER A 337 15.99 14.84 -10.32
N ASP A 338 16.53 14.95 -11.54
CA ASP A 338 17.82 14.34 -11.92
C ASP A 338 19.02 15.03 -11.25
N LYS A 339 18.95 16.33 -11.04
CA LYS A 339 20.01 17.08 -10.33
C LYS A 339 20.00 16.74 -8.86
N ILE A 340 18.81 16.71 -8.26
CA ILE A 340 18.62 16.37 -6.84
C ILE A 340 19.07 14.93 -6.58
N SER A 341 18.69 13.98 -7.43
CA SER A 341 19.10 12.57 -7.29
C SER A 341 20.61 12.43 -7.36
N ARG A 342 21.27 13.05 -8.34
CA ARG A 342 22.75 13.03 -8.46
C ARG A 342 23.44 13.67 -7.26
N TYR A 343 22.91 14.76 -6.74
CA TYR A 343 23.45 15.42 -5.56
C TYR A 343 23.35 14.53 -4.32
N VAL A 344 22.17 13.93 -4.08
CA VAL A 344 21.96 13.03 -2.96
C VAL A 344 22.85 11.78 -3.11
N GLU A 345 22.92 11.19 -4.29
CA GLU A 345 23.80 10.04 -4.57
C GLU A 345 25.29 10.38 -4.31
N SER A 346 25.74 11.61 -4.60
CA SER A 346 27.13 12.02 -4.37
C SER A 346 27.53 12.11 -2.88
N ILE A 347 26.56 12.19 -1.98
CA ILE A 347 26.79 12.23 -0.52
C ILE A 347 27.09 10.83 0.04
N PHE A 348 26.62 9.77 -0.65
CA PHE A 348 26.74 8.41 -0.15
C PHE A 348 27.88 7.64 -0.83
N PRO A 349 28.58 6.74 -0.11
CA PRO A 349 29.61 5.91 -0.69
C PRO A 349 29.09 5.01 -1.83
N GLU A 350 29.88 4.81 -2.89
CA GLU A 350 29.51 3.96 -4.04
C GLU A 350 29.04 2.54 -3.64
N LYS A 351 29.62 1.99 -2.54
CA LYS A 351 29.20 0.68 -2.01
C LYS A 351 27.73 0.66 -1.62
N ILE A 352 27.19 1.74 -1.06
CA ILE A 352 25.78 1.85 -0.69
C ILE A 352 24.93 2.01 -1.95
N ILE A 353 25.34 2.86 -2.88
CA ILE A 353 24.63 3.10 -4.15
C ILE A 353 24.50 1.80 -4.95
N ASN A 354 25.54 0.99 -5.02
CA ASN A 354 25.54 -0.30 -5.71
C ASN A 354 24.66 -1.37 -5.05
N LEU A 355 24.29 -1.18 -3.76
CA LEU A 355 23.35 -2.04 -3.07
C LEU A 355 21.89 -1.70 -3.37
N LEU A 356 21.60 -0.49 -3.90
CA LEU A 356 20.24 -0.04 -4.17
C LEU A 356 19.64 -0.71 -5.41
N PRO A 357 18.30 -0.77 -5.52
CA PRO A 357 17.62 -1.29 -6.69
C PRO A 357 17.84 -0.35 -7.88
N GLN A 358 18.77 -0.67 -8.78
CA GLN A 358 19.18 0.21 -9.89
C GLN A 358 18.29 0.11 -11.15
N ASN A 359 17.34 -0.80 -11.21
CA ASN A 359 16.68 -1.21 -12.46
C ASN A 359 15.45 -0.39 -12.87
N ARG A 360 15.31 0.87 -12.42
CA ARG A 360 14.17 1.70 -12.86
C ARG A 360 14.64 3.08 -13.34
N LYS A 361 14.76 3.17 -14.66
CA LYS A 361 14.80 4.45 -15.37
C LYS A 361 13.38 4.96 -15.58
#